data_192f2a3fa934afd4d28806fe4ff27642
#
_entry.id   192f2a3fa934afd4d28806fe4ff27642
#
_cell.length_a   1.000
_cell.length_b   1.000
_cell.length_c   1.000
_cell.angle_alpha   90.00
_cell.angle_beta   90.00
_cell.angle_gamma   90.00
#
_symmetry.space_group_name_H-M   'P 1'
#
loop_
_entity.id
_entity.type
_entity.pdbx_description
1 polymer ?
#
loop_
_entity_poly.entity_id
_entity_poly.type
_entity_poly.pdbx_seq_one_letter_code
_entity_poly.pdbx_strand_id
1 'polypeptide(L)'
;MATKRIEVLRDILLRLHNGESAESVQAEFNEHFSGVSAIEISLMEHELMNSDSGVTFEDVMKLCNVHANLFKGAIKTVEVEDSEHPGHPVQVFKQENLALRAAIIRVRRILDNYAKLDEGETKEAVLKGLLRQLQLLGQFDIHYKRKEELMFPIMERYGHDAPPKVMWGVDDEIRDLFKLTKEEAEKLPNSEIDVVKEKFEVFVKEFEEMIFKEESILLMILLETFTQDDWLSIAKDSDAYGYAIIRPQEEWIPHREDFETKITSEDSEVIEVSEGELTKVIQTPEGEFTITYKPKEVKEETLNRDRPQKIGNGYLSLNQIDLILNHLPMEITFVNKEEIFQYYNNHCSEEEMIFKRTPGQVGRNVELCHPPKYLEKVKTIMKNLRDRKKDKYEMWFKSESRGKFVHVTYAGVYDENGEFQGVLEYVQDIAPYREIDSDYYRGIE
;
A
#
# COMPACT_ATOMS: atom_id res chain seq x y z
N MET A 1 12.46 18.27 -26.02
CA MET A 1 11.80 19.10 -25.00
C MET A 1 11.85 18.46 -23.61
N ALA A 2 11.60 17.17 -23.46
CA ALA A 2 11.66 16.48 -22.15
C ALA A 2 13.04 16.65 -21.44
N THR A 3 14.14 16.39 -22.09
CA THR A 3 15.49 16.51 -21.52
C THR A 3 15.77 17.89 -20.91
N LYS A 4 15.29 18.96 -21.57
CA LYS A 4 15.46 20.33 -21.07
C LYS A 4 14.65 20.60 -19.79
N ARG A 5 13.43 20.02 -19.67
CA ARG A 5 12.59 20.15 -18.46
C ARG A 5 13.20 19.39 -17.29
N ILE A 6 13.75 18.20 -17.53
CA ILE A 6 14.46 17.41 -16.50
C ILE A 6 15.70 18.16 -15.99
N GLU A 7 16.47 18.83 -16.86
CA GLU A 7 17.62 19.65 -16.45
C GLU A 7 17.18 20.84 -15.60
N VAL A 8 16.07 21.50 -15.93
CA VAL A 8 15.52 22.61 -15.13
C VAL A 8 15.03 22.11 -13.77
N LEU A 9 14.30 20.99 -13.74
CA LEU A 9 13.84 20.40 -12.48
C LEU A 9 15.03 20.03 -11.59
N ARG A 10 16.04 19.39 -12.16
CA ARG A 10 17.29 19.06 -11.45
C ARG A 10 17.96 20.29 -10.84
N ASP A 11 18.11 21.38 -11.61
CA ASP A 11 18.72 22.61 -11.12
C ASP A 11 17.93 23.20 -9.95
N ILE A 12 16.62 23.27 -10.06
CA ILE A 12 15.72 23.73 -9.00
C ILE A 12 15.89 22.87 -7.74
N LEU A 13 15.86 21.52 -7.89
CA LEU A 13 16.01 20.60 -6.76
C LEU A 13 17.37 20.74 -6.07
N LEU A 14 18.45 20.88 -6.83
CA LEU A 14 19.80 21.09 -6.27
C LEU A 14 19.92 22.44 -5.53
N ARG A 15 19.30 23.50 -6.01
CA ARG A 15 19.25 24.81 -5.34
C ARG A 15 18.49 24.73 -4.02
N LEU A 16 17.36 24.03 -4.00
CA LEU A 16 16.60 23.77 -2.78
C LEU A 16 17.40 22.93 -1.78
N HIS A 17 18.13 21.91 -2.27
CA HIS A 17 19.05 21.12 -1.44
C HIS A 17 20.17 21.96 -0.81
N ASN A 18 20.65 22.96 -1.52
CA ASN A 18 21.65 23.90 -1.02
C ASN A 18 21.07 25.00 -0.11
N GLY A 19 19.77 24.91 0.25
CA GLY A 19 19.14 25.82 1.22
C GLY A 19 18.44 27.02 0.62
N GLU A 20 18.25 27.07 -0.70
CA GLU A 20 17.42 28.11 -1.32
C GLU A 20 15.94 27.90 -0.97
N SER A 21 15.17 28.97 -0.80
CA SER A 21 13.76 28.87 -0.42
C SER A 21 12.86 28.47 -1.61
N ALA A 22 11.76 27.78 -1.34
CA ALA A 22 10.79 27.42 -2.37
C ALA A 22 10.24 28.66 -3.12
N GLU A 23 10.04 29.77 -2.39
CA GLU A 23 9.52 31.00 -2.98
C GLU A 23 10.48 31.60 -4.02
N SER A 24 11.80 31.44 -3.84
CA SER A 24 12.80 32.01 -4.77
C SER A 24 12.80 31.30 -6.12
N VAL A 25 12.47 30.02 -6.17
CA VAL A 25 12.44 29.20 -7.39
C VAL A 25 11.02 29.02 -7.98
N GLN A 26 9.99 29.45 -7.27
CA GLN A 26 8.59 29.25 -7.64
C GLN A 26 8.24 29.86 -9.02
N ALA A 27 8.76 31.03 -9.33
CA ALA A 27 8.47 31.69 -10.61
C ALA A 27 9.05 30.89 -11.80
N GLU A 28 10.30 30.43 -11.67
CA GLU A 28 10.96 29.59 -12.66
C GLU A 28 10.28 28.23 -12.80
N PHE A 29 9.89 27.62 -11.67
CA PHE A 29 9.12 26.39 -11.67
C PHE A 29 7.80 26.55 -12.41
N ASN A 30 7.02 27.57 -12.12
CA ASN A 30 5.73 27.84 -12.77
C ASN A 30 5.87 28.09 -14.28
N GLU A 31 6.95 28.73 -14.72
CA GLU A 31 7.21 28.96 -16.15
C GLU A 31 7.35 27.65 -16.93
N HIS A 32 7.97 26.64 -16.33
CA HIS A 32 8.27 25.38 -17.01
C HIS A 32 7.28 24.24 -16.72
N PHE A 33 6.59 24.29 -15.55
CA PHE A 33 5.79 23.18 -15.03
C PHE A 33 4.33 23.52 -14.71
N SER A 34 3.83 24.72 -15.04
CA SER A 34 2.42 25.06 -14.85
C SER A 34 1.50 24.14 -15.68
N GLY A 35 0.51 23.52 -15.04
CA GLY A 35 -0.43 22.58 -15.67
C GLY A 35 0.17 21.21 -16.03
N VAL A 36 1.32 20.85 -15.44
CA VAL A 36 1.93 19.52 -15.58
C VAL A 36 1.10 18.48 -14.83
N SER A 37 1.08 17.23 -15.31
CA SER A 37 0.47 16.15 -14.56
C SER A 37 1.37 15.68 -13.41
N ALA A 38 0.75 15.13 -12.35
CA ALA A 38 1.48 14.56 -11.23
C ALA A 38 2.35 13.37 -11.66
N ILE A 39 1.90 12.57 -12.63
CA ILE A 39 2.67 11.47 -13.23
C ILE A 39 3.92 12.00 -13.92
N GLU A 40 3.81 13.06 -14.71
CA GLU A 40 4.95 13.62 -15.44
C GLU A 40 6.05 14.09 -14.46
N ILE A 41 5.68 14.70 -13.33
CA ILE A 41 6.62 15.09 -12.27
C ILE A 41 7.25 13.85 -11.65
N SER A 42 6.46 12.86 -11.27
CA SER A 42 6.95 11.60 -10.66
C SER A 42 7.95 10.87 -11.56
N LEU A 43 7.70 10.81 -12.86
CA LEU A 43 8.62 10.20 -13.82
C LEU A 43 9.93 10.97 -13.94
N MET A 44 9.87 12.31 -13.93
CA MET A 44 11.07 13.15 -13.94
C MET A 44 11.91 12.98 -12.67
N GLU A 45 11.28 12.91 -11.50
CA GLU A 45 11.99 12.65 -10.23
C GLU A 45 12.62 11.25 -10.22
N HIS A 46 11.90 10.23 -10.71
CA HIS A 46 12.43 8.88 -10.85
C HIS A 46 13.67 8.83 -11.77
N GLU A 47 13.62 9.52 -12.93
CA GLU A 47 14.74 9.60 -13.85
C GLU A 47 15.96 10.34 -13.21
N LEU A 48 15.70 11.39 -12.43
CA LEU A 48 16.75 12.10 -11.70
C LEU A 48 17.42 11.24 -10.63
N MET A 49 16.66 10.44 -9.87
CA MET A 49 17.21 9.53 -8.86
C MET A 49 18.04 8.39 -9.46
N ASN A 50 17.69 7.93 -10.66
CA ASN A 50 18.39 6.85 -11.35
C ASN A 50 19.54 7.30 -12.24
N SER A 51 19.75 8.61 -12.40
CA SER A 51 20.85 9.20 -13.19
C SER A 51 22.02 9.62 -12.30
N ASP A 52 23.21 9.84 -12.91
CA ASP A 52 24.38 10.45 -12.23
C ASP A 52 24.14 11.95 -11.91
N SER A 53 22.94 12.31 -11.48
CA SER A 53 22.51 13.69 -11.24
C SER A 53 23.12 14.30 -9.97
N GLY A 54 23.62 13.46 -9.06
CA GLY A 54 24.05 13.86 -7.71
C GLY A 54 22.91 14.04 -6.71
N VAL A 55 21.64 13.79 -7.12
CA VAL A 55 20.45 13.78 -6.24
C VAL A 55 20.23 12.35 -5.78
N THR A 56 20.27 12.11 -4.46
CA THR A 56 20.03 10.79 -3.86
C THR A 56 18.58 10.64 -3.44
N PHE A 57 18.15 9.37 -3.22
CA PHE A 57 16.85 9.08 -2.63
C PHE A 57 16.65 9.80 -1.27
N GLU A 58 17.70 9.86 -0.46
CA GLU A 58 17.67 10.52 0.84
C GLU A 58 17.49 12.04 0.71
N ASP A 59 18.05 12.65 -0.35
CA ASP A 59 17.86 14.07 -0.66
C ASP A 59 16.41 14.35 -1.09
N VAL A 60 15.84 13.51 -1.94
CA VAL A 60 14.44 13.64 -2.34
C VAL A 60 13.51 13.48 -1.13
N MET A 61 13.78 12.53 -0.25
CA MET A 61 12.99 12.32 0.97
C MET A 61 13.06 13.54 1.92
N LYS A 62 14.25 14.06 2.18
CA LYS A 62 14.45 15.25 3.04
C LYS A 62 13.78 16.51 2.50
N LEU A 63 13.76 16.67 1.19
CA LEU A 63 13.14 17.81 0.52
C LEU A 63 11.70 17.60 0.10
N CYS A 64 11.12 16.45 0.41
CA CYS A 64 9.80 16.07 -0.04
C CYS A 64 8.73 17.16 0.30
N ASN A 65 8.82 17.77 1.48
CA ASN A 65 7.92 18.85 1.89
C ASN A 65 8.14 20.13 1.08
N VAL A 66 9.39 20.44 0.77
CA VAL A 66 9.77 21.64 -0.05
C VAL A 66 9.29 21.43 -1.48
N HIS A 67 9.47 20.23 -2.04
CA HIS A 67 8.98 19.87 -3.38
C HIS A 67 7.46 19.93 -3.45
N ALA A 68 6.76 19.36 -2.46
CA ALA A 68 5.30 19.39 -2.41
C ALA A 68 4.74 20.83 -2.39
N ASN A 69 5.40 21.73 -1.65
CA ASN A 69 5.01 23.15 -1.63
C ASN A 69 5.27 23.84 -2.98
N LEU A 70 6.33 23.45 -3.69
CA LEU A 70 6.64 23.98 -5.02
C LEU A 70 5.55 23.57 -6.04
N PHE A 71 5.04 22.35 -5.93
CA PHE A 71 4.00 21.82 -6.82
C PHE A 71 2.62 22.40 -6.54
N LYS A 72 2.43 23.09 -5.42
CA LYS A 72 1.15 23.65 -5.01
C LYS A 72 0.59 24.60 -6.05
N GLY A 73 -0.53 24.23 -6.65
CA GLY A 73 -1.20 25.00 -7.70
C GLY A 73 -0.61 24.86 -9.11
N ALA A 74 0.48 24.09 -9.30
CA ALA A 74 1.04 23.80 -10.62
C ALA A 74 0.51 22.49 -11.22
N ILE A 75 0.12 21.52 -10.38
CA ILE A 75 -0.39 20.20 -10.81
C ILE A 75 -1.82 20.36 -11.34
N LYS A 76 -2.07 19.74 -12.50
CA LYS A 76 -3.41 19.66 -13.09
C LYS A 76 -4.30 18.75 -12.24
N THR A 77 -5.47 19.25 -11.86
CA THR A 77 -6.50 18.44 -11.22
C THR A 77 -7.07 17.41 -12.20
N VAL A 78 -7.16 16.16 -11.76
CA VAL A 78 -7.76 15.07 -12.52
C VAL A 78 -9.14 14.79 -11.94
N GLU A 79 -10.14 14.77 -12.79
CA GLU A 79 -11.50 14.38 -12.45
C GLU A 79 -11.81 13.07 -13.19
N VAL A 80 -12.22 12.05 -12.45
CA VAL A 80 -12.64 10.76 -12.99
C VAL A 80 -14.08 10.54 -12.56
N GLU A 81 -14.87 9.97 -13.45
CA GLU A 81 -16.27 9.61 -13.17
C GLU A 81 -16.33 8.75 -11.89
N ASP A 82 -17.34 8.99 -11.07
CA ASP A 82 -17.58 8.37 -9.76
C ASP A 82 -16.52 8.63 -8.66
N SER A 83 -15.42 9.33 -8.92
CA SER A 83 -14.40 9.61 -7.89
C SER A 83 -14.93 10.47 -6.73
N GLU A 84 -16.02 11.17 -6.91
CA GLU A 84 -16.71 11.96 -5.88
C GLU A 84 -17.80 11.17 -5.13
N HIS A 85 -18.07 9.90 -5.52
CA HIS A 85 -19.02 9.06 -4.81
C HIS A 85 -18.56 8.79 -3.37
N PRO A 86 -19.44 8.90 -2.33
CA PRO A 86 -19.03 8.78 -0.92
C PRO A 86 -18.35 7.45 -0.55
N GLY A 87 -18.66 6.36 -1.28
CA GLY A 87 -18.04 5.05 -1.11
C GLY A 87 -16.80 4.81 -1.96
N HIS A 88 -16.47 5.72 -2.90
CA HIS A 88 -15.27 5.56 -3.72
C HIS A 88 -14.00 5.70 -2.85
N PRO A 89 -12.97 4.83 -3.02
CA PRO A 89 -11.77 4.86 -2.19
C PRO A 89 -11.11 6.24 -2.08
N VAL A 90 -11.08 7.02 -3.17
CA VAL A 90 -10.55 8.40 -3.16
C VAL A 90 -11.33 9.29 -2.20
N GLN A 91 -12.66 9.24 -2.25
CA GLN A 91 -13.50 10.08 -1.40
C GLN A 91 -13.44 9.64 0.05
N VAL A 92 -13.44 8.34 0.31
CA VAL A 92 -13.24 7.79 1.67
C VAL A 92 -11.90 8.28 2.24
N PHE A 93 -10.84 8.24 1.46
CA PHE A 93 -9.51 8.68 1.85
C PHE A 93 -9.46 10.17 2.20
N LYS A 94 -10.06 11.04 1.37
CA LYS A 94 -10.20 12.48 1.65
C LYS A 94 -11.02 12.75 2.91
N GLN A 95 -12.10 12.00 3.13
CA GLN A 95 -12.95 12.16 4.32
C GLN A 95 -12.25 11.74 5.61
N GLU A 96 -11.42 10.69 5.58
CA GLU A 96 -10.56 10.32 6.71
C GLU A 96 -9.58 11.44 7.03
N ASN A 97 -8.92 12.03 6.03
CA ASN A 97 -8.04 13.17 6.22
C ASN A 97 -8.77 14.36 6.89
N LEU A 98 -10.00 14.64 6.46
CA LEU A 98 -10.82 15.69 7.10
C LEU A 98 -11.14 15.35 8.56
N ALA A 99 -11.48 14.10 8.87
CA ALA A 99 -11.77 13.64 10.21
C ALA A 99 -10.53 13.68 11.12
N LEU A 100 -9.36 13.35 10.59
CA LEU A 100 -8.06 13.42 11.26
C LEU A 100 -7.67 14.88 11.56
N ARG A 101 -7.82 15.80 10.60
CA ARG A 101 -7.66 17.25 10.83
C ARG A 101 -8.58 17.76 11.96
N ALA A 102 -9.83 17.31 11.99
CA ALA A 102 -10.74 17.65 13.07
C ALA A 102 -10.31 17.08 14.44
N ALA A 103 -9.68 15.90 14.48
CA ALA A 103 -9.10 15.33 15.68
C ALA A 103 -7.91 16.15 16.19
N ILE A 104 -7.03 16.61 15.31
CA ILE A 104 -5.91 17.52 15.62
C ILE A 104 -6.43 18.78 16.33
N ILE A 105 -7.43 19.43 15.76
CA ILE A 105 -8.04 20.65 16.37
C ILE A 105 -8.56 20.35 17.77
N ARG A 106 -9.18 19.19 17.99
CA ARG A 106 -9.67 18.78 19.31
C ARG A 106 -8.53 18.59 20.31
N VAL A 107 -7.45 17.90 19.92
CA VAL A 107 -6.26 17.71 20.76
C VAL A 107 -5.64 19.05 21.16
N ARG A 108 -5.43 19.98 20.20
CA ARG A 108 -4.93 21.34 20.48
C ARG A 108 -5.77 22.05 21.55
N ARG A 109 -7.10 22.05 21.40
CA ARG A 109 -8.02 22.67 22.38
C ARG A 109 -7.89 22.05 23.76
N ILE A 110 -7.73 20.73 23.84
CA ILE A 110 -7.59 20.03 25.13
C ILE A 110 -6.25 20.39 25.77
N LEU A 111 -5.16 20.40 25.01
CA LEU A 111 -3.82 20.80 25.48
C LEU A 111 -3.84 22.24 26.04
N ASP A 112 -4.50 23.17 25.34
CA ASP A 112 -4.62 24.55 25.75
C ASP A 112 -5.50 24.72 27.01
N ASN A 113 -6.54 23.90 27.14
CA ASN A 113 -7.38 23.90 28.34
C ASN A 113 -6.63 23.29 29.53
N TYR A 114 -5.94 22.17 29.34
CA TYR A 114 -5.16 21.51 30.38
C TYR A 114 -4.12 22.45 31.01
N ALA A 115 -3.43 23.23 30.17
CA ALA A 115 -2.44 24.20 30.63
C ALA A 115 -2.99 25.29 31.55
N LYS A 116 -4.31 25.55 31.51
CA LYS A 116 -4.98 26.63 32.29
C LYS A 116 -5.63 26.12 33.56
N LEU A 117 -5.66 24.81 33.80
CA LEU A 117 -6.33 24.21 34.93
C LEU A 117 -5.38 24.02 36.13
N ASP A 118 -5.89 24.32 37.33
CA ASP A 118 -5.22 23.94 38.57
C ASP A 118 -5.34 22.44 38.83
N GLU A 119 -4.46 21.93 39.70
CA GLU A 119 -4.51 20.51 40.09
C GLU A 119 -5.84 20.13 40.72
N GLY A 120 -6.35 18.94 40.38
CA GLY A 120 -7.60 18.41 40.92
C GLY A 120 -8.35 17.52 39.92
N GLU A 121 -9.53 17.05 40.31
CA GLU A 121 -10.36 16.12 39.56
C GLU A 121 -10.69 16.58 38.14
N THR A 122 -10.87 17.89 37.90
CA THR A 122 -11.13 18.46 36.60
C THR A 122 -9.93 18.27 35.65
N LYS A 123 -8.72 18.52 36.14
CA LYS A 123 -7.49 18.35 35.38
C LYS A 123 -7.24 16.89 35.02
N GLU A 124 -7.50 15.97 35.94
CA GLU A 124 -7.43 14.53 35.68
C GLU A 124 -8.45 14.07 34.62
N ALA A 125 -9.68 14.61 34.67
CA ALA A 125 -10.71 14.30 33.70
C ALA A 125 -10.32 14.79 32.29
N VAL A 126 -9.71 15.99 32.19
CA VAL A 126 -9.21 16.55 30.94
C VAL A 126 -8.03 15.72 30.41
N LEU A 127 -7.12 15.25 31.29
CA LEU A 127 -6.03 14.33 30.88
C LEU A 127 -6.57 13.04 30.30
N LYS A 128 -7.56 12.40 30.92
CA LYS A 128 -8.21 11.20 30.37
C LYS A 128 -8.84 11.50 29.00
N GLY A 129 -9.42 12.69 28.85
CA GLY A 129 -9.95 13.17 27.57
C GLY A 129 -8.87 13.34 26.51
N LEU A 130 -7.72 13.89 26.86
CA LEU A 130 -6.55 14.04 25.99
C LEU A 130 -6.07 12.68 25.47
N LEU A 131 -5.84 11.73 26.36
CA LEU A 131 -5.35 10.40 26.00
C LEU A 131 -6.32 9.66 25.07
N ARG A 132 -7.63 9.80 25.30
CA ARG A 132 -8.65 9.25 24.37
C ARG A 132 -8.61 9.90 22.99
N GLN A 133 -8.42 11.23 22.91
CA GLN A 133 -8.32 11.93 21.64
C GLN A 133 -7.02 11.58 20.91
N LEU A 134 -5.91 11.41 21.61
CA LEU A 134 -4.67 10.89 21.03
C LEU A 134 -4.84 9.46 20.51
N GLN A 135 -5.55 8.61 21.27
CA GLN A 135 -5.87 7.25 20.80
C GLN A 135 -6.73 7.28 19.51
N LEU A 136 -7.72 8.18 19.44
CA LEU A 136 -8.53 8.35 18.24
C LEU A 136 -7.70 8.86 17.07
N LEU A 137 -6.86 9.88 17.31
CA LEU A 137 -5.97 10.42 16.27
C LEU A 137 -4.99 9.35 15.77
N GLY A 138 -4.50 8.47 16.66
CA GLY A 138 -3.60 7.37 16.31
C GLY A 138 -4.19 6.35 15.32
N GLN A 139 -5.49 6.43 15.00
CA GLN A 139 -6.09 5.65 13.92
C GLN A 139 -5.57 6.06 12.53
N PHE A 140 -4.83 7.16 12.41
CA PHE A 140 -4.16 7.52 11.15
C PHE A 140 -3.25 6.38 10.64
N ASP A 141 -2.73 5.53 11.54
CA ASP A 141 -1.95 4.35 11.16
C ASP A 141 -2.75 3.35 10.30
N ILE A 142 -4.07 3.26 10.51
CA ILE A 142 -4.97 2.45 9.67
C ILE A 142 -5.06 3.04 8.25
N HIS A 143 -5.18 4.36 8.17
CA HIS A 143 -5.21 5.11 6.91
C HIS A 143 -3.90 4.92 6.12
N TYR A 144 -2.74 5.04 6.78
CA TYR A 144 -1.43 4.81 6.18
C TYR A 144 -1.24 3.37 5.71
N LYS A 145 -1.66 2.38 6.51
CA LYS A 145 -1.60 0.97 6.11
C LYS A 145 -2.40 0.68 4.85
N ARG A 146 -3.59 1.25 4.70
CA ARG A 146 -4.35 1.08 3.45
C ARG A 146 -3.64 1.71 2.25
N LYS A 147 -3.05 2.87 2.42
CA LYS A 147 -2.21 3.49 1.41
C LYS A 147 -1.04 2.59 1.01
N GLU A 148 -0.28 2.14 1.99
CA GLU A 148 0.94 1.35 1.83
C GLU A 148 0.68 -0.05 1.25
N GLU A 149 -0.41 -0.69 1.68
CA GLU A 149 -0.68 -2.10 1.39
C GLU A 149 -1.69 -2.34 0.25
N LEU A 150 -2.53 -1.36 -0.07
CA LEU A 150 -3.53 -1.49 -1.12
C LEU A 150 -3.23 -0.60 -2.33
N MET A 151 -2.82 0.65 -2.13
CA MET A 151 -2.60 1.60 -3.23
C MET A 151 -1.18 1.46 -3.82
N PHE A 152 -0.15 1.41 -2.98
CA PHE A 152 1.24 1.34 -3.44
C PHE A 152 1.54 0.11 -4.30
N PRO A 153 1.09 -1.13 -3.97
CA PRO A 153 1.34 -2.29 -4.82
C PRO A 153 0.77 -2.16 -6.23
N ILE A 154 -0.39 -1.52 -6.37
CA ILE A 154 -1.01 -1.27 -7.67
C ILE A 154 -0.20 -0.23 -8.43
N MET A 155 0.17 0.87 -7.76
CA MET A 155 0.99 1.95 -8.32
C MET A 155 2.34 1.43 -8.85
N GLU A 156 3.00 0.54 -8.10
CA GLU A 156 4.25 -0.12 -8.48
C GLU A 156 4.08 -1.02 -9.71
N ARG A 157 2.95 -1.73 -9.85
CA ARG A 157 2.62 -2.52 -11.06
C ARG A 157 2.53 -1.66 -12.32
N TYR A 158 2.12 -0.40 -12.17
CA TYR A 158 2.09 0.58 -13.27
C TYR A 158 3.44 1.28 -13.49
N GLY A 159 4.50 0.89 -12.75
CA GLY A 159 5.85 1.42 -12.91
C GLY A 159 6.15 2.68 -12.11
N HIS A 160 5.27 3.07 -11.18
CA HIS A 160 5.43 4.23 -10.32
C HIS A 160 5.89 3.79 -8.92
N ASP A 161 7.17 3.41 -8.77
CA ASP A 161 7.73 2.88 -7.52
C ASP A 161 8.43 3.94 -6.65
N ALA A 162 8.76 5.10 -7.18
CA ALA A 162 9.46 6.16 -6.46
C ALA A 162 8.57 6.85 -5.39
N PRO A 163 7.34 7.34 -5.71
CA PRO A 163 6.49 7.97 -4.72
C PRO A 163 6.13 7.04 -3.54
N PRO A 164 5.76 5.75 -3.74
CA PRO A 164 5.55 4.80 -2.65
C PRO A 164 6.72 4.72 -1.68
N LYS A 165 7.95 4.56 -2.18
CA LYS A 165 9.15 4.44 -1.35
C LYS A 165 9.38 5.68 -0.49
N VAL A 166 9.25 6.88 -1.09
CA VAL A 166 9.44 8.15 -0.38
C VAL A 166 8.35 8.36 0.67
N MET A 167 7.07 8.16 0.30
CA MET A 167 5.95 8.39 1.19
C MET A 167 5.96 7.43 2.37
N TRP A 168 6.31 6.16 2.16
CA TRP A 168 6.42 5.18 3.25
C TRP A 168 7.48 5.59 4.28
N GLY A 169 8.63 6.09 3.82
CA GLY A 169 9.67 6.61 4.73
C GLY A 169 9.15 7.74 5.63
N VAL A 170 8.43 8.69 5.03
CA VAL A 170 7.83 9.83 5.76
C VAL A 170 6.68 9.38 6.68
N ASP A 171 5.85 8.41 6.25
CA ASP A 171 4.80 7.81 7.10
C ASP A 171 5.39 7.22 8.38
N ASP A 172 6.53 6.54 8.29
CA ASP A 172 7.24 6.00 9.44
C ASP A 172 7.79 7.10 10.37
N GLU A 173 8.34 8.18 9.81
CA GLU A 173 8.78 9.33 10.61
C GLU A 173 7.60 9.96 11.37
N ILE A 174 6.44 10.09 10.73
CA ILE A 174 5.21 10.61 11.36
C ILE A 174 4.73 9.67 12.48
N ARG A 175 4.78 8.34 12.28
CA ARG A 175 4.49 7.36 13.33
C ARG A 175 5.39 7.53 14.53
N ASP A 176 6.69 7.72 14.33
CA ASP A 176 7.65 7.91 15.39
C ASP A 176 7.42 9.24 16.13
N LEU A 177 7.13 10.34 15.45
CA LEU A 177 6.77 11.62 16.04
C LEU A 177 5.49 11.53 16.88
N PHE A 178 4.46 10.83 16.38
CA PHE A 178 3.23 10.60 17.13
C PHE A 178 3.47 9.76 18.38
N LYS A 179 4.27 8.71 18.27
CA LYS A 179 4.66 7.87 19.41
C LYS A 179 5.35 8.68 20.50
N LEU A 180 6.32 9.53 20.15
CA LEU A 180 7.00 10.42 21.09
C LEU A 180 6.03 11.40 21.76
N THR A 181 5.06 11.93 21.02
CA THR A 181 4.02 12.80 21.54
C THR A 181 3.14 12.08 22.56
N LYS A 182 2.69 10.86 22.24
CA LYS A 182 1.84 10.04 23.11
C LYS A 182 2.57 9.64 24.37
N GLU A 183 3.81 9.17 24.27
CA GLU A 183 4.65 8.80 25.41
C GLU A 183 4.88 9.99 26.37
N GLU A 184 4.99 11.21 25.84
CA GLU A 184 5.12 12.40 26.68
C GLU A 184 3.80 12.79 27.34
N ALA A 185 2.68 12.71 26.61
CA ALA A 185 1.36 12.96 27.18
C ALA A 185 0.99 11.97 28.30
N GLU A 186 1.41 10.71 28.19
CA GLU A 186 1.20 9.66 29.20
C GLU A 186 1.97 9.92 30.50
N LYS A 187 3.04 10.76 30.47
CA LYS A 187 3.78 11.15 31.68
C LYS A 187 3.10 12.25 32.48
N LEU A 188 2.08 12.93 31.93
CA LEU A 188 1.35 13.96 32.64
C LEU A 188 0.63 13.37 33.90
N PRO A 189 0.60 14.08 35.06
CA PRO A 189 1.06 15.44 35.27
C PRO A 189 2.55 15.59 35.64
N ASN A 190 3.36 14.50 35.56
CA ASN A 190 4.78 14.51 35.97
C ASN A 190 5.70 15.13 34.92
N SER A 191 5.20 15.44 33.71
CA SER A 191 5.89 16.16 32.65
C SER A 191 5.30 17.56 32.47
N GLU A 192 6.04 18.44 31.81
CA GLU A 192 5.56 19.78 31.48
C GLU A 192 4.65 19.75 30.24
N ILE A 193 3.48 20.37 30.34
CA ILE A 193 2.50 20.42 29.26
C ILE A 193 3.06 21.06 27.98
N ASP A 194 3.98 22.02 28.11
CA ASP A 194 4.56 22.71 26.98
C ASP A 194 5.47 21.79 26.16
N VAL A 195 6.12 20.80 26.78
CA VAL A 195 6.89 19.77 26.08
C VAL A 195 5.96 18.87 25.24
N VAL A 196 4.77 18.52 25.79
CA VAL A 196 3.76 17.76 25.05
C VAL A 196 3.26 18.57 23.85
N LYS A 197 2.99 19.86 24.04
CA LYS A 197 2.54 20.77 22.97
C LYS A 197 3.59 20.87 21.86
N GLU A 198 4.85 21.08 22.22
CA GLU A 198 5.95 21.19 21.24
C GLU A 198 6.05 19.93 20.38
N LYS A 199 6.08 18.74 21.01
CA LYS A 199 6.12 17.46 20.29
C LYS A 199 4.89 17.25 19.41
N PHE A 200 3.71 17.63 19.93
CA PHE A 200 2.47 17.54 19.17
C PHE A 200 2.48 18.44 17.92
N GLU A 201 2.96 19.68 18.03
CA GLU A 201 3.01 20.58 16.87
C GLU A 201 4.06 20.15 15.83
N VAL A 202 5.18 19.54 16.26
CA VAL A 202 6.15 18.92 15.33
C VAL A 202 5.48 17.77 14.57
N PHE A 203 4.78 16.89 15.25
CA PHE A 203 4.00 15.81 14.62
C PHE A 203 2.96 16.39 13.66
N VAL A 204 2.17 17.35 14.08
CA VAL A 204 1.07 17.93 13.29
C VAL A 204 1.59 18.56 12.00
N LYS A 205 2.72 19.25 12.06
CA LYS A 205 3.32 19.86 10.88
C LYS A 205 3.60 18.82 9.80
N GLU A 206 4.33 17.77 10.13
CA GLU A 206 4.69 16.71 9.17
C GLU A 206 3.44 15.94 8.69
N PHE A 207 2.46 15.74 9.59
CA PHE A 207 1.21 15.07 9.27
C PHE A 207 0.33 15.89 8.30
N GLU A 208 0.18 17.20 8.51
CA GLU A 208 -0.59 18.08 7.61
C GLU A 208 0.10 18.19 6.23
N GLU A 209 1.42 18.16 6.19
CA GLU A 209 2.18 18.12 4.93
C GLU A 209 1.98 16.79 4.20
N MET A 210 1.89 15.65 4.92
CA MET A 210 1.54 14.37 4.30
C MET A 210 0.13 14.37 3.73
N ILE A 211 -0.86 14.89 4.45
CA ILE A 211 -2.23 15.02 3.92
C ILE A 211 -2.24 15.83 2.61
N PHE A 212 -1.45 16.90 2.55
CA PHE A 212 -1.33 17.69 1.32
C PHE A 212 -0.74 16.87 0.15
N LYS A 213 0.31 16.09 0.40
CA LYS A 213 0.92 15.21 -0.61
C LYS A 213 -0.05 14.14 -1.09
N GLU A 214 -0.80 13.54 -0.17
CA GLU A 214 -1.83 12.56 -0.49
C GLU A 214 -2.90 13.15 -1.40
N GLU A 215 -3.50 14.26 -1.00
CA GLU A 215 -4.64 14.85 -1.73
C GLU A 215 -4.23 15.51 -3.05
N SER A 216 -3.04 16.13 -3.11
CA SER A 216 -2.62 16.96 -4.25
C SER A 216 -1.67 16.26 -5.22
N ILE A 217 -1.00 15.19 -4.80
CA ILE A 217 -0.01 14.49 -5.63
C ILE A 217 -0.43 13.03 -5.79
N LEU A 218 -0.46 12.26 -4.70
CA LEU A 218 -0.73 10.83 -4.76
C LEU A 218 -2.06 10.52 -5.44
N LEU A 219 -3.17 11.07 -4.93
CA LEU A 219 -4.49 10.80 -5.48
C LEU A 219 -4.61 11.24 -6.94
N MET A 220 -3.89 12.28 -7.37
CA MET A 220 -3.88 12.69 -8.78
C MET A 220 -3.18 11.65 -9.66
N ILE A 221 -2.04 11.10 -9.22
CA ILE A 221 -1.35 10.02 -9.92
C ILE A 221 -2.27 8.78 -10.01
N LEU A 222 -2.91 8.41 -8.91
CA LEU A 222 -3.79 7.25 -8.86
C LEU A 222 -5.01 7.40 -9.78
N LEU A 223 -5.64 8.58 -9.79
CA LEU A 223 -6.78 8.88 -10.66
C LEU A 223 -6.41 8.86 -12.15
N GLU A 224 -5.19 9.25 -12.51
CA GLU A 224 -4.71 9.16 -13.90
C GLU A 224 -4.32 7.73 -14.31
N THR A 225 -3.98 6.85 -13.34
CA THR A 225 -3.34 5.57 -13.62
C THR A 225 -4.27 4.38 -13.41
N PHE A 226 -5.07 4.38 -12.34
CA PHE A 226 -5.84 3.23 -11.92
C PHE A 226 -7.10 3.03 -12.75
N THR A 227 -7.38 1.76 -13.04
CA THR A 227 -8.64 1.34 -13.66
C THR A 227 -9.75 1.23 -12.63
N GLN A 228 -11.00 1.13 -13.11
CA GLN A 228 -12.15 0.86 -12.23
C GLN A 228 -11.99 -0.47 -11.44
N ASP A 229 -11.37 -1.48 -12.04
CA ASP A 229 -11.15 -2.76 -11.38
C ASP A 229 -10.10 -2.65 -10.26
N ASP A 230 -9.08 -1.79 -10.41
CA ASP A 230 -8.12 -1.49 -9.34
C ASP A 230 -8.83 -0.81 -8.15
N TRP A 231 -9.68 0.19 -8.43
CA TRP A 231 -10.46 0.87 -7.40
C TRP A 231 -11.45 -0.06 -6.68
N LEU A 232 -12.06 -1.01 -7.41
CA LEU A 232 -12.93 -2.05 -6.82
C LEU A 232 -12.15 -2.97 -5.89
N SER A 233 -10.95 -3.39 -6.29
CA SER A 233 -10.09 -4.21 -5.45
C SER A 233 -9.73 -3.47 -4.17
N ILE A 234 -9.34 -2.19 -4.25
CA ILE A 234 -9.02 -1.36 -3.08
C ILE A 234 -10.25 -1.21 -2.17
N ALA A 235 -11.44 -0.94 -2.74
CA ALA A 235 -12.67 -0.81 -1.96
C ALA A 235 -12.97 -2.09 -1.18
N LYS A 236 -12.91 -3.23 -1.84
CA LYS A 236 -13.17 -4.55 -1.26
C LYS A 236 -12.16 -4.91 -0.16
N ASP A 237 -10.86 -4.74 -0.44
CA ASP A 237 -9.80 -5.14 0.49
C ASP A 237 -9.64 -4.16 1.66
N SER A 238 -10.21 -2.93 1.55
CA SER A 238 -10.15 -1.90 2.61
C SER A 238 -10.82 -2.34 3.91
N ASP A 239 -11.89 -3.13 3.85
CA ASP A 239 -12.60 -3.59 5.05
C ASP A 239 -11.72 -4.46 5.95
N ALA A 240 -10.80 -5.25 5.38
CA ALA A 240 -9.85 -6.07 6.13
C ALA A 240 -8.87 -5.24 6.97
N TYR A 241 -8.50 -4.04 6.49
CA TYR A 241 -7.62 -3.10 7.20
C TYR A 241 -8.40 -2.20 8.17
N GLY A 242 -9.66 -1.90 7.84
CA GLY A 242 -10.51 -0.95 8.54
C GLY A 242 -10.29 0.50 8.08
N TYR A 243 -10.91 1.44 8.80
CA TYR A 243 -10.96 2.85 8.45
C TYR A 243 -10.58 3.74 9.64
N ALA A 244 -9.98 4.90 9.36
CA ALA A 244 -9.58 5.85 10.40
C ALA A 244 -10.75 6.78 10.75
N ILE A 245 -11.20 6.75 12.00
CA ILE A 245 -12.23 7.63 12.59
C ILE A 245 -13.63 7.48 11.97
N ILE A 246 -13.72 7.41 10.66
CA ILE A 246 -14.97 7.28 9.90
C ILE A 246 -15.03 5.94 9.18
N ARG A 247 -16.21 5.61 8.65
CA ARG A 247 -16.40 4.47 7.73
C ARG A 247 -17.20 4.97 6.52
N PRO A 248 -17.01 4.38 5.33
CA PRO A 248 -17.87 4.68 4.20
C PRO A 248 -19.34 4.39 4.57
N GLN A 249 -20.23 5.31 4.18
CA GLN A 249 -21.67 5.19 4.46
C GLN A 249 -22.40 4.39 3.41
N GLU A 250 -21.82 4.30 2.22
CA GLU A 250 -22.38 3.65 1.04
C GLU A 250 -21.31 2.78 0.38
N GLU A 251 -21.70 1.63 -0.14
CA GLU A 251 -20.84 0.82 -0.98
C GLU A 251 -20.74 1.47 -2.36
N TRP A 252 -19.53 1.57 -2.88
CA TRP A 252 -19.33 2.05 -4.23
C TRP A 252 -19.38 0.88 -5.21
N ILE A 253 -20.32 0.97 -6.14
CA ILE A 253 -20.45 0.08 -7.29
C ILE A 253 -20.23 0.94 -8.52
N PRO A 254 -19.16 0.73 -9.31
CA PRO A 254 -18.91 1.53 -10.49
C PRO A 254 -20.05 1.40 -11.49
N HIS A 255 -20.44 2.51 -12.07
CA HIS A 255 -21.35 2.51 -13.19
C HIS A 255 -20.58 1.97 -14.41
N ARG A 256 -20.70 0.68 -14.64
CA ARG A 256 -20.27 0.11 -15.92
C ARG A 256 -21.34 0.48 -16.92
N GLU A 257 -21.00 1.34 -17.89
CA GLU A 257 -21.77 1.33 -19.12
C GLU A 257 -21.72 -0.11 -19.62
N ASP A 258 -22.88 -0.76 -19.61
CA ASP A 258 -22.99 -2.05 -20.27
C ASP A 258 -22.38 -1.85 -21.65
N PHE A 259 -21.31 -2.59 -21.94
CA PHE A 259 -20.85 -2.81 -23.30
C PHE A 259 -21.89 -3.66 -24.03
N GLU A 260 -23.16 -3.31 -23.93
CA GLU A 260 -24.08 -3.49 -24.99
C GLU A 260 -23.52 -2.61 -26.11
N THR A 261 -22.63 -3.21 -26.88
CA THR A 261 -22.50 -2.80 -28.26
C THR A 261 -23.92 -2.60 -28.74
N LYS A 262 -24.39 -1.36 -28.75
CA LYS A 262 -25.35 -0.92 -29.73
C LYS A 262 -24.66 -1.11 -31.07
N ILE A 263 -24.59 -2.36 -31.48
CA ILE A 263 -24.62 -2.67 -32.89
C ILE A 263 -25.98 -2.14 -33.27
N THR A 264 -26.03 -0.88 -33.66
CA THR A 264 -27.14 -0.33 -34.38
C THR A 264 -27.26 -1.22 -35.60
N SER A 265 -28.21 -2.15 -35.46
CA SER A 265 -28.57 -3.15 -36.45
C SER A 265 -29.30 -2.48 -37.61
N GLU A 266 -28.62 -1.64 -38.36
CA GLU A 266 -29.25 -1.16 -39.59
C GLU A 266 -28.50 -1.58 -40.87
N ASP A 267 -27.24 -2.08 -40.78
CA ASP A 267 -26.53 -2.44 -42.00
C ASP A 267 -25.55 -3.67 -41.90
N SER A 268 -25.87 -4.67 -41.06
CA SER A 268 -25.04 -5.90 -41.07
C SER A 268 -25.88 -7.16 -40.93
N GLU A 269 -26.07 -7.91 -42.00
CA GLU A 269 -26.56 -9.27 -41.94
C GLU A 269 -25.45 -10.17 -41.34
N VAL A 270 -25.74 -10.81 -40.23
CA VAL A 270 -24.93 -11.90 -39.66
C VAL A 270 -25.42 -13.18 -40.27
N ILE A 271 -24.63 -13.78 -41.11
CA ILE A 271 -24.92 -15.10 -41.68
C ILE A 271 -24.15 -16.15 -40.83
N GLU A 272 -24.86 -16.95 -40.05
CA GLU A 272 -24.32 -18.15 -39.45
C GLU A 272 -24.05 -19.22 -40.52
N VAL A 273 -22.79 -19.55 -40.73
CA VAL A 273 -22.37 -20.63 -41.62
C VAL A 273 -21.64 -21.68 -40.80
N SER A 274 -22.38 -22.68 -40.34
CA SER A 274 -21.97 -23.89 -39.59
C SER A 274 -21.43 -23.69 -38.18
N GLU A 275 -21.57 -24.74 -37.34
CA GLU A 275 -21.17 -24.75 -35.95
C GLU A 275 -19.76 -24.22 -35.70
N GLY A 276 -19.65 -23.06 -35.08
CA GLY A 276 -18.39 -22.47 -34.59
C GLY A 276 -17.69 -21.46 -35.49
N GLU A 277 -18.22 -21.10 -36.65
CA GLU A 277 -17.66 -20.03 -37.51
C GLU A 277 -18.61 -18.82 -37.54
N LEU A 278 -18.11 -17.64 -37.16
CA LEU A 278 -18.81 -16.38 -37.29
C LEU A 278 -18.30 -15.62 -38.48
N THR A 279 -19.16 -15.40 -39.47
CA THR A 279 -18.83 -14.64 -40.68
C THR A 279 -19.60 -13.30 -40.68
N LYS A 280 -18.89 -12.18 -40.74
CA LYS A 280 -19.46 -10.85 -40.85
C LYS A 280 -19.12 -10.25 -42.21
N VAL A 281 -20.13 -9.85 -42.97
CA VAL A 281 -19.97 -9.13 -44.25
C VAL A 281 -20.12 -7.64 -43.99
N ILE A 282 -19.14 -6.87 -44.36
CA ILE A 282 -19.13 -5.40 -44.29
C ILE A 282 -19.17 -4.86 -45.69
N GLN A 283 -20.23 -4.16 -46.07
CA GLN A 283 -20.38 -3.47 -47.33
C GLN A 283 -19.79 -2.06 -47.23
N THR A 284 -18.92 -1.69 -48.17
CA THR A 284 -18.43 -0.32 -48.31
C THR A 284 -18.75 0.23 -49.69
N PRO A 285 -18.72 1.52 -49.92
CA PRO A 285 -18.95 2.10 -51.27
C PRO A 285 -17.95 1.59 -52.30
N GLU A 286 -16.83 1.01 -51.91
CA GLU A 286 -15.73 0.53 -52.75
C GLU A 286 -15.70 -0.97 -52.91
N GLY A 287 -16.54 -1.74 -52.14
CA GLY A 287 -16.57 -3.20 -52.22
C GLY A 287 -17.10 -3.86 -50.96
N GLU A 288 -17.11 -5.19 -50.99
CA GLU A 288 -17.57 -6.04 -49.87
C GLU A 288 -16.36 -6.71 -49.20
N PHE A 289 -16.29 -6.65 -47.86
CA PHE A 289 -15.33 -7.36 -47.06
C PHE A 289 -16.01 -8.45 -46.26
N THR A 290 -15.57 -9.68 -46.40
CA THR A 290 -16.02 -10.82 -45.62
C THR A 290 -14.99 -11.17 -44.56
N ILE A 291 -15.31 -11.01 -43.28
CA ILE A 291 -14.45 -11.39 -42.17
C ILE A 291 -15.00 -12.70 -41.58
N THR A 292 -14.25 -13.79 -41.70
CA THR A 292 -14.60 -15.06 -41.07
C THR A 292 -13.70 -15.25 -39.85
N TYR A 293 -14.32 -15.28 -38.68
CA TYR A 293 -13.66 -15.63 -37.42
C TYR A 293 -13.80 -17.12 -37.17
N LYS A 294 -12.67 -17.82 -37.21
CA LYS A 294 -12.56 -19.21 -36.75
C LYS A 294 -11.90 -19.16 -35.37
N PRO A 295 -12.62 -19.47 -34.29
CA PRO A 295 -11.94 -19.65 -33.00
C PRO A 295 -10.92 -20.77 -33.20
N LYS A 296 -9.64 -20.44 -33.08
CA LYS A 296 -8.62 -21.45 -32.95
C LYS A 296 -8.95 -22.17 -31.64
N GLU A 297 -9.27 -23.46 -31.70
CA GLU A 297 -9.24 -24.26 -30.50
C GLU A 297 -7.84 -24.13 -29.90
N VAL A 298 -7.65 -23.16 -29.03
CA VAL A 298 -6.62 -23.22 -28.04
C VAL A 298 -7.10 -24.35 -27.15
N LYS A 299 -6.57 -25.56 -27.36
CA LYS A 299 -6.50 -26.52 -26.29
C LYS A 299 -5.63 -25.84 -25.20
N GLU A 300 -6.23 -24.97 -24.43
CA GLU A 300 -5.79 -24.81 -23.07
C GLU A 300 -5.89 -26.24 -22.51
N GLU A 301 -4.75 -26.86 -22.28
CA GLU A 301 -4.67 -27.92 -21.29
C GLU A 301 -5.13 -27.21 -20.01
N THR A 302 -6.44 -27.17 -19.81
CA THR A 302 -7.03 -26.74 -18.55
C THR A 302 -6.45 -27.72 -17.54
N LEU A 303 -5.45 -27.25 -16.80
CA LEU A 303 -4.83 -28.02 -15.72
C LEU A 303 -5.99 -28.51 -14.86
N ASN A 304 -6.28 -29.82 -14.94
CA ASN A 304 -7.33 -30.39 -14.13
C ASN A 304 -6.88 -30.35 -12.68
N ARG A 305 -7.30 -29.30 -11.96
CA ARG A 305 -6.90 -29.03 -10.58
C ARG A 305 -7.29 -30.16 -9.61
N ASP A 306 -8.25 -31.01 -9.97
CA ASP A 306 -8.72 -32.14 -9.17
C ASP A 306 -7.97 -33.44 -9.47
N ARG A 307 -7.20 -33.51 -10.54
CA ARG A 307 -6.44 -34.71 -10.90
C ARG A 307 -5.21 -34.86 -9.99
N PRO A 308 -5.11 -35.95 -9.19
CA PRO A 308 -3.92 -36.22 -8.39
C PRO A 308 -2.68 -36.43 -9.26
N GLN A 309 -1.59 -35.79 -8.87
CA GLN A 309 -0.26 -35.95 -9.48
C GLN A 309 0.72 -36.44 -8.43
N LYS A 310 1.80 -37.11 -8.88
CA LYS A 310 2.85 -37.56 -7.97
C LYS A 310 3.59 -36.36 -7.38
N ILE A 311 3.57 -36.23 -6.06
CA ILE A 311 4.29 -35.20 -5.32
C ILE A 311 5.06 -35.88 -4.19
N GLY A 312 6.40 -35.86 -4.31
CA GLY A 312 7.26 -36.53 -3.35
C GLY A 312 6.90 -38.02 -3.19
N ASN A 313 6.51 -38.40 -1.98
CA ASN A 313 6.17 -39.78 -1.61
C ASN A 313 4.68 -40.14 -1.77
N GLY A 314 3.88 -39.23 -2.34
CA GLY A 314 2.42 -39.42 -2.44
C GLY A 314 1.82 -38.87 -3.72
N TYR A 315 0.49 -38.81 -3.72
CA TYR A 315 -0.29 -38.25 -4.82
C TYR A 315 -1.26 -37.22 -4.27
N LEU A 316 -1.21 -36.00 -4.78
CA LEU A 316 -2.12 -34.91 -4.43
C LEU A 316 -2.57 -34.16 -5.69
N SER A 317 -3.80 -33.69 -5.70
CA SER A 317 -4.25 -32.71 -6.69
C SER A 317 -3.85 -31.30 -6.27
N LEU A 318 -3.87 -30.34 -7.19
CA LEU A 318 -3.60 -28.92 -6.85
C LEU A 318 -4.61 -28.39 -5.82
N ASN A 319 -5.89 -28.79 -5.93
CA ASN A 319 -6.89 -28.42 -4.94
C ASN A 319 -6.61 -29.02 -3.55
N GLN A 320 -6.09 -30.26 -3.50
CA GLN A 320 -5.70 -30.87 -2.20
C GLN A 320 -4.47 -30.18 -1.60
N ILE A 321 -3.49 -29.75 -2.41
CA ILE A 321 -2.33 -28.99 -1.94
C ILE A 321 -2.80 -27.68 -1.33
N ASP A 322 -3.65 -26.92 -2.04
CA ASP A 322 -4.21 -25.65 -1.57
C ASP A 322 -4.96 -25.82 -0.25
N LEU A 323 -5.84 -26.81 -0.16
CA LEU A 323 -6.56 -27.14 1.08
C LEU A 323 -5.62 -27.49 2.24
N ILE A 324 -4.57 -28.29 2.00
CA ILE A 324 -3.59 -28.67 3.03
C ILE A 324 -2.86 -27.42 3.53
N LEU A 325 -2.35 -26.58 2.62
CA LEU A 325 -1.63 -25.36 2.98
C LEU A 325 -2.52 -24.40 3.78
N ASN A 326 -3.81 -24.29 3.44
CA ASN A 326 -4.77 -23.44 4.13
C ASN A 326 -5.22 -24.02 5.51
N HIS A 327 -4.96 -25.31 5.79
CA HIS A 327 -5.26 -25.92 7.09
C HIS A 327 -4.05 -26.02 8.03
N LEU A 328 -2.88 -25.55 7.58
CA LEU A 328 -1.72 -25.44 8.49
C LEU A 328 -1.96 -24.30 9.49
N PRO A 329 -1.71 -24.49 10.80
CA PRO A 329 -1.95 -23.46 11.81
C PRO A 329 -0.83 -22.40 11.81
N MET A 330 -0.54 -21.86 10.64
CA MET A 330 0.51 -20.83 10.44
C MET A 330 0.25 -20.03 9.16
N GLU A 331 0.64 -18.79 9.16
CA GLU A 331 0.73 -17.98 7.95
C GLU A 331 1.96 -18.39 7.16
N ILE A 332 1.78 -18.68 5.88
CA ILE A 332 2.86 -19.07 4.97
C ILE A 332 2.97 -18.03 3.88
N THR A 333 4.19 -17.55 3.63
CA THR A 333 4.53 -16.69 2.49
C THR A 333 5.71 -17.28 1.74
N PHE A 334 5.63 -17.34 0.42
CA PHE A 334 6.74 -17.75 -0.42
C PHE A 334 7.20 -16.61 -1.32
N VAL A 335 8.47 -16.26 -1.21
CA VAL A 335 9.19 -15.33 -2.08
C VAL A 335 10.12 -16.14 -2.96
N ASN A 336 10.00 -16.03 -4.27
CA ASN A 336 10.79 -16.82 -5.21
C ASN A 336 12.24 -16.34 -5.32
N LYS A 337 13.04 -17.03 -6.14
CA LYS A 337 14.48 -16.72 -6.32
C LYS A 337 14.75 -15.38 -6.98
N GLU A 338 13.79 -14.83 -7.69
CA GLU A 338 13.80 -13.49 -8.27
C GLU A 338 13.35 -12.40 -7.27
N GLU A 339 13.17 -12.78 -5.98
CA GLU A 339 12.75 -11.88 -4.89
C GLU A 339 11.33 -11.34 -5.04
N ILE A 340 10.47 -12.06 -5.77
CA ILE A 340 9.06 -11.72 -5.95
C ILE A 340 8.20 -12.48 -4.95
N PHE A 341 7.33 -11.77 -4.23
CA PHE A 341 6.27 -12.32 -3.40
C PHE A 341 5.30 -13.11 -4.31
N GLN A 342 5.32 -14.43 -4.22
CA GLN A 342 4.66 -15.30 -5.17
C GLN A 342 3.41 -15.99 -4.63
N TYR A 343 3.39 -16.32 -3.34
CA TYR A 343 2.30 -17.09 -2.74
C TYR A 343 2.13 -16.77 -1.25
N TYR A 344 0.90 -16.81 -0.78
CA TYR A 344 0.54 -16.92 0.63
C TYR A 344 -0.67 -17.83 0.81
N ASN A 345 -0.83 -18.43 2.00
CA ASN A 345 -1.98 -19.28 2.32
C ASN A 345 -3.09 -18.50 3.05
N ASN A 346 -4.32 -19.02 2.96
CA ASN A 346 -5.50 -18.48 3.63
C ASN A 346 -5.90 -19.42 4.80
N HIS A 347 -5.08 -19.50 5.85
CA HIS A 347 -5.37 -20.36 7.00
C HIS A 347 -6.37 -19.77 7.99
N CYS A 348 -6.62 -18.47 7.94
CA CYS A 348 -7.59 -17.72 8.73
C CYS A 348 -8.13 -16.53 7.93
N SER A 349 -9.09 -15.80 8.49
CA SER A 349 -9.58 -14.58 7.84
C SER A 349 -8.50 -13.49 7.78
N GLU A 350 -8.60 -12.58 6.81
CA GLU A 350 -7.65 -11.47 6.65
C GLU A 350 -7.55 -10.59 7.91
N GLU A 351 -8.66 -10.46 8.68
CA GLU A 351 -8.66 -9.69 9.93
C GLU A 351 -7.85 -10.38 11.04
N GLU A 352 -7.81 -11.71 11.05
CA GLU A 352 -7.11 -12.52 12.06
C GLU A 352 -5.63 -12.71 11.75
N MET A 353 -5.21 -12.48 10.48
CA MET A 353 -3.81 -12.59 10.08
C MET A 353 -2.91 -11.68 10.91
N ILE A 354 -1.76 -12.20 11.33
CA ILE A 354 -0.70 -11.45 12.03
C ILE A 354 -0.07 -10.45 11.07
N PHE A 355 0.33 -10.94 9.89
CA PHE A 355 0.75 -10.09 8.78
C PHE A 355 -0.31 -10.17 7.68
N LYS A 356 -1.08 -9.10 7.53
CA LYS A 356 -2.15 -9.04 6.53
C LYS A 356 -1.57 -9.19 5.13
N ARG A 357 -2.21 -10.03 4.32
CA ARG A 357 -1.89 -10.26 2.91
C ARG A 357 -3.15 -10.15 2.09
N THR A 358 -3.01 -9.54 0.93
CA THR A 358 -4.08 -9.42 -0.06
C THR A 358 -3.60 -9.90 -1.43
N PRO A 359 -4.51 -10.34 -2.31
CA PRO A 359 -4.14 -10.76 -3.66
C PRO A 359 -3.37 -9.68 -4.45
N GLY A 360 -3.66 -8.40 -4.18
CA GLY A 360 -3.01 -7.27 -4.83
C GLY A 360 -1.51 -7.15 -4.56
N GLN A 361 -1.02 -7.75 -3.47
CA GLN A 361 0.40 -7.75 -3.11
C GLN A 361 1.21 -8.84 -3.82
N VAL A 362 0.56 -9.88 -4.36
CA VAL A 362 1.24 -10.96 -5.10
C VAL A 362 1.84 -10.41 -6.39
N GLY A 363 3.09 -10.74 -6.65
CA GLY A 363 3.88 -10.22 -7.76
C GLY A 363 4.79 -9.04 -7.38
N ARG A 364 4.70 -8.53 -6.16
CA ARG A 364 5.52 -7.43 -5.66
C ARG A 364 6.94 -7.90 -5.32
N ASN A 365 7.93 -7.06 -5.61
CA ASN A 365 9.29 -7.34 -5.13
C ASN A 365 9.35 -7.24 -3.60
N VAL A 366 10.04 -8.16 -2.94
CA VAL A 366 10.13 -8.24 -1.47
C VAL A 366 10.70 -6.97 -0.83
N GLU A 367 11.57 -6.25 -1.52
CA GLU A 367 12.09 -4.96 -1.04
C GLU A 367 10.99 -3.92 -0.88
N LEU A 368 9.95 -3.99 -1.71
CA LEU A 368 8.80 -3.09 -1.70
C LEU A 368 7.73 -3.51 -0.66
N CYS A 369 7.84 -4.73 -0.13
CA CYS A 369 6.96 -5.22 0.95
C CYS A 369 7.41 -4.77 2.35
N HIS A 370 8.49 -3.99 2.46
CA HIS A 370 9.06 -3.60 3.74
C HIS A 370 9.36 -2.11 3.79
N PRO A 371 9.16 -1.47 4.96
CA PRO A 371 9.57 -0.09 5.15
C PRO A 371 11.05 0.14 4.82
N PRO A 372 11.41 1.28 4.22
CA PRO A 372 12.80 1.56 3.81
C PRO A 372 13.85 1.33 4.90
N LYS A 373 13.53 1.62 6.16
CA LYS A 373 14.42 1.40 7.32
C LYS A 373 14.84 -0.06 7.56
N TYR A 374 14.11 -1.02 6.96
CA TYR A 374 14.41 -2.46 7.11
C TYR A 374 15.06 -3.08 5.87
N LEU A 375 15.17 -2.36 4.76
CA LEU A 375 15.64 -2.90 3.47
C LEU A 375 17.01 -3.58 3.58
N GLU A 376 17.98 -2.96 4.24
CA GLU A 376 19.32 -3.55 4.40
C GLU A 376 19.30 -4.87 5.18
N LYS A 377 18.37 -5.00 6.14
CA LYS A 377 18.18 -6.26 6.89
C LYS A 377 17.55 -7.32 5.99
N VAL A 378 16.54 -6.96 5.21
CA VAL A 378 15.87 -7.86 4.26
C VAL A 378 16.88 -8.37 3.22
N LYS A 379 17.65 -7.48 2.58
CA LYS A 379 18.72 -7.85 1.64
C LYS A 379 19.75 -8.78 2.25
N THR A 380 20.15 -8.51 3.49
CA THR A 380 21.10 -9.34 4.21
C THR A 380 20.55 -10.74 4.46
N ILE A 381 19.29 -10.88 4.89
CA ILE A 381 18.61 -12.16 5.10
C ILE A 381 18.54 -12.93 3.79
N MET A 382 18.01 -12.31 2.72
CA MET A 382 17.87 -12.92 1.39
C MET A 382 19.21 -13.40 0.86
N LYS A 383 20.25 -12.57 0.92
CA LYS A 383 21.61 -12.94 0.50
C LYS A 383 22.18 -14.10 1.29
N ASN A 384 22.06 -14.08 2.61
CA ASN A 384 22.64 -15.14 3.46
C ASN A 384 21.92 -16.47 3.28
N LEU A 385 20.60 -16.47 3.05
CA LEU A 385 19.84 -17.67 2.72
C LEU A 385 20.23 -18.18 1.32
N ARG A 386 20.31 -17.30 0.33
CA ARG A 386 20.76 -17.66 -1.04
C ARG A 386 22.17 -18.25 -1.05
N ASP A 387 23.11 -17.66 -0.31
CA ASP A 387 24.51 -18.10 -0.21
C ASP A 387 24.70 -19.29 0.73
N ARG A 388 23.66 -19.85 1.35
CA ARG A 388 23.68 -20.90 2.37
C ARG A 388 24.60 -20.60 3.57
N LYS A 389 24.76 -19.32 3.91
CA LYS A 389 25.47 -18.92 5.13
C LYS A 389 24.68 -19.23 6.39
N LYS A 390 23.35 -19.30 6.23
CA LYS A 390 22.39 -19.77 7.23
C LYS A 390 21.27 -20.51 6.53
N ASP A 391 20.70 -21.51 7.20
CA ASP A 391 19.54 -22.25 6.69
C ASP A 391 18.24 -21.51 6.99
N LYS A 392 18.20 -20.77 8.11
CA LYS A 392 17.03 -20.00 8.54
C LYS A 392 17.40 -18.82 9.42
N TYR A 393 16.48 -17.87 9.53
CA TYR A 393 16.43 -16.81 10.51
C TYR A 393 15.14 -16.93 11.31
N GLU A 394 15.23 -16.71 12.63
CA GLU A 394 14.08 -16.76 13.53
C GLU A 394 14.01 -15.49 14.35
N MET A 395 12.80 -14.98 14.55
CA MET A 395 12.52 -13.92 15.50
C MET A 395 11.19 -14.18 16.22
N TRP A 396 11.04 -13.61 17.39
CA TRP A 396 9.80 -13.71 18.14
C TRP A 396 9.55 -12.44 18.95
N PHE A 397 8.28 -12.12 19.14
CA PHE A 397 7.86 -10.96 19.91
C PHE A 397 6.45 -11.16 20.47
N LYS A 398 6.15 -10.45 21.56
CA LYS A 398 4.80 -10.39 22.10
C LYS A 398 4.03 -9.25 21.44
N SER A 399 2.91 -9.56 20.79
CA SER A 399 1.97 -8.58 20.29
C SER A 399 0.91 -8.32 21.35
N GLU A 400 1.10 -7.29 22.18
CA GLU A 400 0.17 -6.97 23.30
C GLU A 400 -1.21 -6.58 22.81
N SER A 401 -1.30 -5.86 21.68
CA SER A 401 -2.57 -5.43 21.07
C SER A 401 -3.45 -6.59 20.60
N ARG A 402 -2.83 -7.75 20.29
CA ARG A 402 -3.52 -8.95 19.79
C ARG A 402 -3.52 -10.11 20.80
N GLY A 403 -2.84 -9.97 21.94
CA GLY A 403 -2.67 -11.04 22.93
C GLY A 403 -1.88 -12.25 22.42
N LYS A 404 -1.14 -12.11 21.30
CA LYS A 404 -0.42 -13.21 20.65
C LYS A 404 1.07 -13.17 20.98
N PHE A 405 1.72 -14.35 21.02
CA PHE A 405 3.16 -14.45 21.05
C PHE A 405 3.63 -14.97 19.69
N VAL A 406 4.11 -14.04 18.88
CA VAL A 406 4.41 -14.28 17.45
C VAL A 406 5.81 -14.86 17.31
N HIS A 407 5.94 -15.96 16.56
CA HIS A 407 7.20 -16.53 16.10
C HIS A 407 7.25 -16.51 14.59
N VAL A 408 8.30 -15.94 14.03
CA VAL A 408 8.52 -15.81 12.59
C VAL A 408 9.79 -16.55 12.20
N THR A 409 9.71 -17.33 11.14
CA THR A 409 10.87 -18.02 10.56
C THR A 409 10.98 -17.70 9.08
N TYR A 410 12.17 -17.34 8.64
CA TYR A 410 12.57 -17.23 7.23
C TYR A 410 13.53 -18.36 6.91
N ALA A 411 13.15 -19.30 6.04
CA ALA A 411 13.91 -20.45 5.65
C ALA A 411 14.27 -20.42 4.16
N GLY A 412 15.50 -20.73 3.82
CA GLY A 412 15.91 -20.92 2.42
C GLY A 412 15.31 -22.20 1.85
N VAL A 413 14.71 -22.11 0.67
CA VAL A 413 14.16 -23.23 -0.10
C VAL A 413 15.12 -23.59 -1.23
N TYR A 414 15.48 -24.87 -1.34
CA TYR A 414 16.42 -25.36 -2.33
C TYR A 414 15.86 -26.61 -3.01
N ASP A 415 16.17 -26.80 -4.29
CA ASP A 415 15.81 -28.01 -5.03
C ASP A 415 16.76 -29.19 -4.73
N GLU A 416 16.54 -30.30 -5.43
CA GLU A 416 17.32 -31.56 -5.30
C GLU A 416 18.80 -31.38 -5.63
N ASN A 417 19.14 -30.41 -6.48
CA ASN A 417 20.50 -30.08 -6.86
C ASN A 417 21.16 -29.08 -5.89
N GLY A 418 20.37 -28.58 -4.96
CA GLY A 418 20.81 -27.58 -4.02
C GLY A 418 20.74 -26.15 -4.53
N GLU A 419 20.08 -25.91 -5.66
CA GLU A 419 19.88 -24.59 -6.21
C GLU A 419 18.80 -23.84 -5.43
N PHE A 420 19.07 -22.56 -5.09
CA PHE A 420 18.15 -21.70 -4.36
C PHE A 420 16.90 -21.43 -5.18
N GLN A 421 15.74 -21.73 -4.63
CA GLN A 421 14.42 -21.51 -5.24
C GLN A 421 13.66 -20.34 -4.63
N GLY A 422 14.04 -19.90 -3.43
CA GLY A 422 13.38 -18.78 -2.76
C GLY A 422 13.47 -18.86 -1.25
N VAL A 423 12.64 -18.08 -0.60
CA VAL A 423 12.49 -18.02 0.85
C VAL A 423 11.06 -18.38 1.24
N LEU A 424 10.92 -19.29 2.18
CA LEU A 424 9.67 -19.59 2.86
C LEU A 424 9.64 -18.83 4.18
N GLU A 425 8.70 -17.93 4.33
CA GLU A 425 8.33 -17.32 5.61
C GLU A 425 7.17 -18.11 6.21
N TYR A 426 7.24 -18.43 7.49
CA TYR A 426 6.08 -18.91 8.23
C TYR A 426 5.98 -18.26 9.60
N VAL A 427 4.75 -17.90 9.95
CA VAL A 427 4.42 -17.11 11.14
C VAL A 427 3.40 -17.88 11.97
N GLN A 428 3.67 -18.00 13.26
CA GLN A 428 2.81 -18.74 14.20
C GLN A 428 2.55 -17.93 15.47
N ASP A 429 1.33 -18.07 16.00
CA ASP A 429 1.07 -17.72 17.38
C ASP A 429 1.49 -18.91 18.28
N ILE A 430 2.55 -18.73 19.03
CA ILE A 430 3.07 -19.77 19.94
C ILE A 430 2.61 -19.55 21.40
N ALA A 431 1.71 -18.59 21.68
CA ALA A 431 1.19 -18.40 23.04
C ALA A 431 0.56 -19.68 23.60
N PRO A 432 -0.31 -20.42 22.87
CA PRO A 432 -0.88 -21.68 23.38
C PRO A 432 0.16 -22.75 23.69
N TYR A 433 1.25 -22.83 22.91
CA TYR A 433 2.31 -23.82 23.15
C TYR A 433 3.19 -23.48 24.38
N ARG A 434 3.27 -22.21 24.74
CA ARG A 434 4.02 -21.75 25.93
C ARG A 434 3.28 -22.00 27.24
N GLU A 435 1.97 -22.25 27.18
CA GLU A 435 1.12 -22.54 28.33
C GLU A 435 1.01 -24.05 28.62
N ILE A 436 1.59 -24.90 27.77
CA ILE A 436 1.61 -26.35 27.98
C ILE A 436 2.53 -26.64 29.16
N ASP A 437 1.96 -27.22 30.23
CA ASP A 437 2.62 -27.58 31.46
C ASP A 437 2.66 -29.10 31.73
N SER A 438 2.12 -29.91 30.79
CA SER A 438 2.03 -31.37 30.91
C SER A 438 2.93 -32.05 29.88
N ASP A 439 3.54 -33.19 30.30
CA ASP A 439 4.40 -33.98 29.42
C ASP A 439 3.62 -34.85 28.42
N TYR A 440 2.28 -34.92 28.54
CA TYR A 440 1.48 -35.80 27.73
C TYR A 440 -0.01 -35.40 27.68
N TYR A 441 -0.55 -35.33 26.46
CA TYR A 441 -1.96 -35.10 26.18
C TYR A 441 -2.38 -35.75 24.85
N ARG A 442 -3.48 -36.51 24.80
CA ARG A 442 -3.95 -37.18 23.58
C ARG A 442 -5.04 -36.44 22.83
N GLY A 443 -5.74 -35.51 23.45
CA GLY A 443 -6.82 -34.73 22.81
C GLY A 443 -8.08 -35.50 22.48
N ILE A 444 -8.24 -36.73 22.95
CA ILE A 444 -9.35 -37.64 22.64
C ILE A 444 -10.10 -38.15 23.90
N GLU A 445 -9.91 -37.47 25.02
CA GLU A 445 -10.62 -37.78 26.28
C GLU A 445 -11.82 -36.86 26.47
#